data_941c052ab3b7481a99113111fdb13091
#
_entry.id   941c052ab3b7481a99113111fdb13091
#
_cell.length_a   1.000
_cell.length_b   1.000
_cell.length_c   1.000
_cell.angle_alpha   90.00
_cell.angle_beta   90.00
_cell.angle_gamma   90.00
#
_symmetry.space_group_name_H-M   'P 1'
#
loop_
_entity.id
_entity.type
_entity.pdbx_description
1 polymer ?
#
loop_
_entity_poly.entity_id
_entity_poly.type
_entity_poly.pdbx_seq_one_letter_code
_entity_poly.pdbx_strand_id
1 'polypeptide(L)'
;QPVKVFAIGPIFRYERPQAGRYRQHTQFDIESFGEQDPAVDVEVMEVARHLVTDLGFSGLSFQINSTGCPKCRPGYVASLVEYYSAHADQVCDDCKRRLERNPLRVLDCKNESCQPLIEGAPHFVDVLCDECDEHFDTLQHYLNALNRPFAINHRLVRGLDYYTKTVFEVWSKDIGAQSAV
;
A
#
# COMPACT_ATOMS: atom_id res chain seq x y z
N GLN A 1 -15.23 -0.38 22.90
CA GLN A 1 -13.84 0.10 22.93
C GLN A 1 -13.02 -0.72 21.95
N PRO A 2 -12.14 -0.11 21.17
CA PRO A 2 -11.27 -0.85 20.27
C PRO A 2 -10.35 -1.78 21.06
N VAL A 3 -10.09 -2.96 20.52
CA VAL A 3 -9.13 -3.93 21.04
C VAL A 3 -7.84 -3.80 20.25
N LYS A 4 -6.72 -3.59 20.92
CA LYS A 4 -5.40 -3.42 20.32
C LYS A 4 -4.51 -4.56 20.77
N VAL A 5 -3.90 -5.25 19.81
CA VAL A 5 -3.02 -6.39 20.06
C VAL A 5 -1.79 -6.31 19.17
N PHE A 6 -0.77 -7.05 19.51
CA PHE A 6 0.40 -7.25 18.69
C PHE A 6 0.86 -8.70 18.72
N ALA A 7 1.60 -9.09 17.70
CA ALA A 7 2.28 -10.38 17.66
C ALA A 7 3.72 -10.20 17.15
N ILE A 8 4.62 -11.05 17.67
CA ILE A 8 6.00 -11.14 17.18
C ILE A 8 6.30 -12.62 16.95
N GLY A 9 6.72 -12.96 15.74
CA GLY A 9 7.00 -14.37 15.45
C GLY A 9 7.65 -14.59 14.08
N PRO A 10 8.09 -15.82 13.83
CA PRO A 10 8.64 -16.19 12.54
C PRO A 10 7.51 -16.34 11.51
N ILE A 11 7.69 -15.69 10.36
CA ILE A 11 6.82 -15.81 9.20
C ILE A 11 7.58 -16.49 8.08
N PHE A 12 6.87 -17.31 7.31
CA PHE A 12 7.43 -18.07 6.20
C PHE A 12 6.78 -17.65 4.88
N ARG A 13 7.59 -17.50 3.83
CA ARG A 13 7.11 -17.20 2.47
C ARG A 13 7.68 -18.18 1.46
N TYR A 14 6.88 -18.52 0.46
CA TYR A 14 7.29 -19.43 -0.62
C TYR A 14 8.20 -18.75 -1.65
N GLU A 15 8.17 -17.45 -1.75
CA GLU A 15 8.86 -16.66 -2.76
C GLU A 15 10.36 -16.96 -2.85
N ARG A 16 10.93 -16.69 -4.04
CA ARG A 16 12.36 -16.88 -4.27
C ARG A 16 13.17 -15.95 -3.36
N PRO A 17 14.14 -16.46 -2.59
CA PRO A 17 14.94 -15.62 -1.72
C PRO A 17 15.87 -14.70 -2.55
N GLN A 18 16.07 -13.50 -2.02
CA GLN A 18 17.01 -12.50 -2.56
C GLN A 18 17.64 -11.71 -1.41
N ALA A 19 18.61 -10.86 -1.70
CA ALA A 19 19.27 -10.04 -0.69
C ALA A 19 18.23 -9.23 0.11
N GLY A 20 18.25 -9.36 1.44
CA GLY A 20 17.29 -8.71 2.34
C GLY A 20 15.88 -9.32 2.36
N ARG A 21 15.61 -10.37 1.57
CA ARG A 21 14.29 -10.98 1.52
C ARG A 21 14.37 -12.50 1.67
N TYR A 22 14.36 -12.94 2.91
CA TYR A 22 14.50 -14.37 3.28
C TYR A 22 13.15 -15.09 3.26
N ARG A 23 13.18 -16.42 3.09
CA ARG A 23 11.97 -17.27 3.20
C ARG A 23 11.43 -17.36 4.63
N GLN A 24 12.27 -17.22 5.62
CA GLN A 24 11.88 -17.07 7.01
C GLN A 24 12.39 -15.70 7.51
N HIS A 25 11.54 -14.97 8.18
CA HIS A 25 11.88 -13.69 8.82
C HIS A 25 11.02 -13.52 10.07
N THR A 26 11.46 -12.70 11.00
CA THR A 26 10.65 -12.29 12.14
C THR A 26 9.78 -11.12 11.70
N GLN A 27 8.50 -11.20 11.99
CA GLN A 27 7.54 -10.14 11.73
C GLN A 27 6.96 -9.63 13.06
N PHE A 28 6.75 -8.33 13.13
CA PHE A 28 6.01 -7.65 14.18
C PHE A 28 4.69 -7.17 13.57
N ASP A 29 3.59 -7.65 14.09
CA ASP A 29 2.26 -7.31 13.65
C ASP A 29 1.56 -6.45 14.71
N ILE A 30 0.81 -5.44 14.25
CA ILE A 30 -0.01 -4.56 15.07
C ILE A 30 -1.42 -4.62 14.51
N GLU A 31 -2.39 -4.89 15.38
CA GLU A 31 -3.78 -5.00 14.99
C GLU A 31 -4.66 -4.14 15.92
N SER A 32 -5.61 -3.43 15.33
CA SER A 32 -6.65 -2.68 16.06
C SER A 32 -8.01 -3.06 15.53
N PHE A 33 -8.90 -3.51 16.39
CA PHE A 33 -10.23 -4.01 16.05
C PHE A 33 -11.33 -3.17 16.68
N GLY A 34 -12.45 -3.01 15.96
CA GLY A 34 -13.68 -2.46 16.51
C GLY A 34 -13.83 -0.95 16.32
N GLU A 35 -12.98 -0.35 15.48
CA GLU A 35 -13.07 1.07 15.09
C GLU A 35 -12.72 1.22 13.61
N GLN A 36 -13.31 2.21 12.94
CA GLN A 36 -13.06 2.52 11.52
C GLN A 36 -12.63 3.99 11.30
N ASP A 37 -12.45 4.75 12.36
CA ASP A 37 -11.99 6.13 12.29
C ASP A 37 -10.55 6.19 11.75
N PRO A 38 -10.21 7.08 10.80
CA PRO A 38 -8.85 7.24 10.28
C PRO A 38 -7.80 7.57 11.36
N ALA A 39 -8.21 8.05 12.54
CA ALA A 39 -7.30 8.22 13.67
C ALA A 39 -6.67 6.90 14.13
N VAL A 40 -7.36 5.77 13.98
CA VAL A 40 -6.82 4.45 14.32
C VAL A 40 -5.77 4.01 13.30
N ASP A 41 -5.98 4.31 12.03
CA ASP A 41 -4.96 4.06 10.99
C ASP A 41 -3.68 4.85 11.31
N VAL A 42 -3.83 6.14 11.64
CA VAL A 42 -2.69 7.00 12.02
C VAL A 42 -2.01 6.50 13.29
N GLU A 43 -2.75 6.01 14.28
CA GLU A 43 -2.18 5.42 15.48
C GLU A 43 -1.30 4.21 15.15
N VAL A 44 -1.77 3.30 14.31
CA VAL A 44 -0.99 2.13 13.86
C VAL A 44 0.26 2.59 13.07
N MET A 45 0.11 3.58 12.20
CA MET A 45 1.24 4.18 11.47
C MET A 45 2.29 4.78 12.42
N GLU A 46 1.86 5.49 13.47
CA GLU A 46 2.78 6.07 14.46
C GLU A 46 3.49 5.00 15.31
N VAL A 47 2.81 3.92 15.67
CA VAL A 47 3.47 2.79 16.37
C VAL A 47 4.56 2.18 15.47
N ALA A 48 4.25 1.93 14.19
CA ALA A 48 5.23 1.42 13.23
C ALA A 48 6.42 2.39 13.08
N ARG A 49 6.16 3.69 12.95
CA ARG A 49 7.20 4.73 12.85
C ARG A 49 8.08 4.77 14.11
N HIS A 50 7.49 4.73 15.30
CA HIS A 50 8.24 4.73 16.55
C HIS A 50 9.16 3.51 16.65
N LEU A 51 8.64 2.31 16.36
CA LEU A 51 9.44 1.09 16.36
C LEU A 51 10.67 1.22 15.45
N VAL A 52 10.45 1.69 14.23
CA VAL A 52 11.54 1.84 13.24
C VAL A 52 12.55 2.93 13.68
N THR A 53 12.06 4.00 14.31
CA THR A 53 12.92 5.05 14.88
C THR A 53 13.79 4.50 16.02
N ASP A 54 13.21 3.72 16.91
CA ASP A 54 13.90 3.11 18.05
C ASP A 54 14.96 2.09 17.59
N LEU A 55 14.77 1.49 16.42
CA LEU A 55 15.76 0.65 15.74
C LEU A 55 16.87 1.46 15.06
N GLY A 56 16.83 2.79 15.11
CA GLY A 56 17.88 3.68 14.62
C GLY A 56 17.70 4.23 13.21
N PHE A 57 16.55 3.99 12.56
CA PHE A 57 16.27 4.57 11.24
C PHE A 57 15.87 6.03 11.36
N SER A 58 16.29 6.84 10.40
CA SER A 58 16.02 8.28 10.31
C SER A 58 15.44 8.66 8.95
N GLY A 59 15.04 9.93 8.81
CA GLY A 59 14.50 10.42 7.54
C GLY A 59 13.24 9.69 7.06
N LEU A 60 12.43 9.22 8.00
CA LEU A 60 11.23 8.42 7.73
C LEU A 60 10.14 9.26 7.07
N SER A 61 9.46 8.69 6.10
CA SER A 61 8.25 9.22 5.49
C SER A 61 7.24 8.11 5.25
N PHE A 62 5.95 8.46 5.27
CA PHE A 62 4.91 7.53 4.87
C PHE A 62 4.66 7.59 3.38
N GLN A 63 4.52 6.43 2.75
CA GLN A 63 3.86 6.31 1.45
C GLN A 63 2.45 5.84 1.73
N ILE A 64 1.46 6.58 1.28
CA ILE A 64 0.05 6.31 1.54
C ILE A 64 -0.73 6.17 0.24
N ASN A 65 -1.77 5.37 0.25
CA ASN A 65 -2.77 5.28 -0.81
C ASN A 65 -4.10 4.81 -0.22
N SER A 66 -5.16 4.89 -1.01
CA SER A 66 -6.43 4.24 -0.69
C SER A 66 -6.68 3.09 -1.67
N THR A 67 -7.17 1.97 -1.17
CA THR A 67 -7.66 0.85 -1.98
C THR A 67 -9.19 0.83 -2.04
N GLY A 68 -9.82 1.91 -1.59
CA GLY A 68 -11.26 2.09 -1.58
C GLY A 68 -12.01 1.03 -0.77
N CYS A 69 -13.26 0.86 -1.06
CA CYS A 69 -14.16 -0.10 -0.42
C CYS A 69 -14.89 -0.96 -1.47
N PRO A 70 -15.70 -1.94 -1.07
CA PRO A 70 -16.49 -2.74 -2.01
C PRO A 70 -17.43 -1.95 -2.91
N LYS A 71 -17.79 -0.70 -2.55
CA LYS A 71 -18.65 0.17 -3.38
C LYS A 71 -17.88 0.81 -4.55
N CYS A 72 -16.70 1.40 -4.29
CA CYS A 72 -15.94 2.14 -5.31
C CYS A 72 -14.89 1.29 -6.04
N ARG A 73 -14.33 0.25 -5.43
CA ARG A 73 -13.30 -0.60 -6.03
C ARG A 73 -13.68 -1.24 -7.37
N PRO A 74 -14.90 -1.79 -7.57
CA PRO A 74 -15.25 -2.41 -8.85
C PRO A 74 -15.17 -1.44 -10.03
N GLY A 75 -15.58 -0.19 -9.84
CA GLY A 75 -15.49 0.85 -10.88
C GLY A 75 -14.04 1.16 -11.25
N TYR A 76 -13.18 1.32 -10.25
CA TYR A 76 -11.76 1.53 -10.50
C TYR A 76 -11.09 0.35 -11.22
N VAL A 77 -11.38 -0.88 -10.77
CA VAL A 77 -10.85 -2.09 -11.42
C VAL A 77 -11.27 -2.16 -12.88
N ALA A 78 -12.53 -1.83 -13.18
CA ALA A 78 -13.02 -1.79 -14.56
C ALA A 78 -12.25 -0.77 -15.42
N SER A 79 -12.06 0.46 -14.92
CA SER A 79 -11.29 1.51 -15.60
C SER A 79 -9.82 1.09 -15.81
N LEU A 80 -9.22 0.42 -14.83
CA LEU A 80 -7.86 -0.08 -14.92
C LEU A 80 -7.72 -1.17 -15.98
N VAL A 81 -8.67 -2.12 -16.02
CA VAL A 81 -8.71 -3.18 -17.03
C VAL A 81 -8.90 -2.59 -18.42
N GLU A 82 -9.81 -1.63 -18.60
CA GLU A 82 -10.02 -0.93 -19.86
C GLU A 82 -8.74 -0.25 -20.35
N TYR A 83 -8.09 0.53 -19.47
CA TYR A 83 -6.84 1.22 -19.76
C TYR A 83 -5.75 0.25 -20.25
N TYR A 84 -5.49 -0.82 -19.49
CA TYR A 84 -4.44 -1.78 -19.87
C TYR A 84 -4.81 -2.66 -21.05
N SER A 85 -6.09 -2.93 -21.29
CA SER A 85 -6.56 -3.67 -22.47
C SER A 85 -6.29 -2.89 -23.76
N ALA A 86 -6.43 -1.56 -23.73
CA ALA A 86 -6.08 -0.69 -24.84
C ALA A 86 -4.56 -0.67 -25.16
N HIS A 87 -3.73 -1.14 -24.20
CA HIS A 87 -2.26 -1.15 -24.32
C HIS A 87 -1.67 -2.57 -24.16
N ALA A 88 -2.45 -3.61 -24.49
CA ALA A 88 -2.11 -5.00 -24.22
C ALA A 88 -0.76 -5.46 -24.84
N ASP A 89 -0.38 -4.85 -25.96
CA ASP A 89 0.89 -5.17 -26.65
C ASP A 89 2.12 -4.59 -25.93
N GLN A 90 1.93 -3.64 -25.03
CA GLN A 90 3.00 -2.92 -24.33
C GLN A 90 3.26 -3.44 -22.92
N VAL A 91 2.39 -4.31 -22.40
CA VAL A 91 2.55 -4.91 -21.07
C VAL A 91 3.25 -6.25 -21.14
N CYS A 92 4.06 -6.56 -20.13
CA CYS A 92 4.73 -7.86 -20.02
C CYS A 92 3.73 -8.99 -19.77
N ASP A 93 4.15 -10.25 -20.04
CA ASP A 93 3.27 -11.43 -19.92
C ASP A 93 2.77 -11.65 -18.47
N ASP A 94 3.55 -11.26 -17.46
CA ASP A 94 3.09 -11.29 -16.08
C ASP A 94 1.94 -10.33 -15.85
N CYS A 95 1.99 -9.13 -16.42
CA CYS A 95 0.92 -8.15 -16.34
C CYS A 95 -0.33 -8.62 -17.08
N LYS A 96 -0.21 -9.27 -18.25
CA LYS A 96 -1.36 -9.88 -18.94
C LYS A 96 -2.09 -10.89 -18.04
N ARG A 97 -1.34 -11.77 -17.37
CA ARG A 97 -1.94 -12.72 -16.40
C ARG A 97 -2.54 -12.04 -15.17
N ARG A 98 -1.93 -10.96 -14.69
CA ARG A 98 -2.45 -10.18 -13.55
C ARG A 98 -3.75 -9.48 -13.87
N LEU A 99 -3.92 -8.97 -15.08
CA LEU A 99 -5.17 -8.34 -15.53
C LEU A 99 -6.38 -9.28 -15.42
N GLU A 100 -6.17 -10.59 -15.65
CA GLU A 100 -7.23 -11.58 -15.56
C GLU A 100 -7.54 -11.99 -14.11
N ARG A 101 -6.55 -11.97 -13.21
CA ARG A 101 -6.65 -12.52 -11.84
C ARG A 101 -6.79 -11.47 -10.76
N ASN A 102 -5.96 -10.45 -10.82
CA ASN A 102 -5.92 -9.34 -9.86
C ASN A 102 -5.33 -8.10 -10.55
N PRO A 103 -6.15 -7.30 -11.25
CA PRO A 103 -5.71 -6.14 -12.02
C PRO A 103 -4.89 -5.13 -11.22
N LEU A 104 -5.19 -4.93 -9.93
CA LEU A 104 -4.46 -4.01 -9.07
C LEU A 104 -2.96 -4.34 -8.99
N ARG A 105 -2.58 -5.63 -9.11
CA ARG A 105 -1.18 -6.07 -9.07
C ARG A 105 -0.36 -5.62 -10.28
N VAL A 106 -1.00 -5.10 -11.33
CA VAL A 106 -0.27 -4.53 -12.47
C VAL A 106 0.50 -3.28 -12.05
N LEU A 107 -0.06 -2.48 -11.14
CA LEU A 107 0.57 -1.27 -10.61
C LEU A 107 1.89 -1.54 -9.85
N ASP A 108 2.07 -2.76 -9.34
CA ASP A 108 3.32 -3.20 -8.67
C ASP A 108 4.31 -3.90 -9.63
N CYS A 109 4.15 -3.78 -10.93
CA CYS A 109 5.08 -4.38 -11.88
C CYS A 109 6.44 -3.67 -11.85
N LYS A 110 7.52 -4.46 -11.82
CA LYS A 110 8.90 -3.96 -11.82
C LYS A 110 9.57 -4.00 -13.21
N ASN A 111 8.84 -4.49 -14.23
CA ASN A 111 9.36 -4.55 -15.59
C ASN A 111 9.44 -3.13 -16.18
N GLU A 112 10.60 -2.76 -16.71
CA GLU A 112 10.86 -1.43 -17.28
C GLU A 112 9.88 -1.07 -18.40
N SER A 113 9.50 -2.03 -19.25
CA SER A 113 8.55 -1.79 -20.34
C SER A 113 7.15 -1.38 -19.86
N CYS A 114 6.77 -1.76 -18.64
CA CYS A 114 5.47 -1.44 -18.06
C CYS A 114 5.47 -0.08 -17.33
N GLN A 115 6.64 0.51 -17.02
CA GLN A 115 6.70 1.73 -16.19
C GLN A 115 5.94 2.91 -16.77
N PRO A 116 6.05 3.24 -18.09
CA PRO A 116 5.31 4.37 -18.65
C PRO A 116 3.79 4.20 -18.57
N LEU A 117 3.32 2.95 -18.71
CA LEU A 117 1.89 2.63 -18.58
C LEU A 117 1.40 2.72 -17.14
N ILE A 118 2.24 2.36 -16.17
CA ILE A 118 1.88 2.49 -14.75
C ILE A 118 1.79 3.96 -14.34
N GLU A 119 2.68 4.80 -14.85
CA GLU A 119 2.66 6.25 -14.60
C GLU A 119 1.44 6.95 -15.20
N GLY A 120 0.95 6.47 -16.35
CA GLY A 120 -0.24 7.00 -17.02
C GLY A 120 -1.55 6.33 -16.62
N ALA A 121 -1.51 5.34 -15.71
CA ALA A 121 -2.72 4.62 -15.29
C ALA A 121 -3.66 5.50 -14.45
N PRO A 122 -4.98 5.24 -14.48
CA PRO A 122 -5.92 5.90 -13.59
C PRO A 122 -5.50 5.75 -12.12
N HIS A 123 -5.70 6.79 -11.31
CA HIS A 123 -5.42 6.74 -9.88
C HIS A 123 -6.68 6.37 -9.09
N PHE A 124 -6.55 5.54 -8.09
CA PHE A 124 -7.69 5.13 -7.29
C PHE A 124 -8.29 6.30 -6.50
N VAL A 125 -7.45 7.21 -6.02
CA VAL A 125 -7.89 8.37 -5.25
C VAL A 125 -8.82 9.31 -6.03
N ASP A 126 -8.77 9.29 -7.37
CA ASP A 126 -9.61 10.14 -8.22
C ASP A 126 -11.07 9.60 -8.36
N VAL A 127 -11.34 8.38 -7.91
CA VAL A 127 -12.63 7.68 -8.10
C VAL A 127 -13.17 7.05 -6.80
N LEU A 128 -12.72 7.53 -5.67
CA LEU A 128 -13.23 7.12 -4.36
C LEU A 128 -14.72 7.50 -4.24
N CYS A 129 -15.48 6.73 -3.47
CA CYS A 129 -16.78 7.18 -3.01
C CYS A 129 -16.61 8.18 -1.86
N ASP A 130 -17.63 9.01 -1.60
CA ASP A 130 -17.59 10.08 -0.61
C ASP A 130 -17.04 9.61 0.76
N GLU A 131 -17.48 8.43 1.23
CA GLU A 131 -16.99 7.83 2.49
C GLU A 131 -15.49 7.54 2.48
N CYS A 132 -14.96 7.02 1.38
CA CYS A 132 -13.54 6.68 1.26
C CYS A 132 -12.68 7.92 1.03
N ASP A 133 -13.21 8.91 0.34
CA ASP A 133 -12.57 10.19 0.09
C ASP A 133 -12.43 10.99 1.40
N GLU A 134 -13.53 11.16 2.13
CA GLU A 134 -13.53 11.81 3.46
C GLU A 134 -12.57 11.11 4.44
N HIS A 135 -12.55 9.75 4.43
CA HIS A 135 -11.63 8.98 5.25
C HIS A 135 -10.16 9.28 4.89
N PHE A 136 -9.85 9.32 3.59
CA PHE A 136 -8.48 9.53 3.10
C PHE A 136 -8.01 10.98 3.33
N ASP A 137 -8.90 11.96 3.16
CA ASP A 137 -8.63 13.35 3.47
C ASP A 137 -8.40 13.57 4.97
N THR A 138 -9.21 12.94 5.82
CA THR A 138 -9.05 13.00 7.27
C THR A 138 -7.74 12.37 7.73
N LEU A 139 -7.32 11.23 7.13
CA LEU A 139 -6.02 10.63 7.35
C LEU A 139 -4.88 11.62 7.07
N GLN A 140 -4.91 12.28 5.90
CA GLN A 140 -3.92 13.27 5.51
C GLN A 140 -3.91 14.48 6.46
N HIS A 141 -5.09 14.92 6.90
CA HIS A 141 -5.21 15.99 7.88
C HIS A 141 -4.52 15.63 9.20
N TYR A 142 -4.71 14.44 9.72
CA TYR A 142 -4.05 13.98 10.95
C TYR A 142 -2.54 13.86 10.78
N LEU A 143 -2.05 13.33 9.67
CA LEU A 143 -0.62 13.26 9.40
C LEU A 143 0.03 14.66 9.34
N ASN A 144 -0.64 15.62 8.71
CA ASN A 144 -0.20 17.01 8.68
C ASN A 144 -0.20 17.65 10.08
N ALA A 145 -1.25 17.44 10.87
CA ALA A 145 -1.35 17.95 12.23
C ALA A 145 -0.23 17.42 13.15
N LEU A 146 0.20 16.18 12.91
CA LEU A 146 1.33 15.54 13.61
C LEU A 146 2.69 15.91 13.00
N ASN A 147 2.74 16.73 11.95
CA ASN A 147 3.94 17.05 11.18
C ASN A 147 4.68 15.79 10.68
N ARG A 148 3.94 14.83 10.15
CA ARG A 148 4.51 13.60 9.57
C ARG A 148 4.68 13.74 8.07
N PRO A 149 5.90 13.58 7.54
CA PRO A 149 6.13 13.57 6.11
C PRO A 149 5.41 12.38 5.46
N PHE A 150 4.65 12.65 4.41
CA PHE A 150 4.03 11.62 3.59
C PHE A 150 4.01 11.99 2.12
N ALA A 151 3.82 10.99 1.26
CA ALA A 151 3.52 11.15 -0.15
C ALA A 151 2.42 10.17 -0.56
N ILE A 152 1.53 10.61 -1.45
CA ILE A 152 0.54 9.74 -2.07
C ILE A 152 1.27 8.90 -3.13
N ASN A 153 1.20 7.59 -2.99
CA ASN A 153 1.85 6.66 -3.91
C ASN A 153 0.79 5.80 -4.60
N HIS A 154 0.37 6.23 -5.79
CA HIS A 154 -0.67 5.57 -6.58
C HIS A 154 -0.33 4.13 -6.99
N ARG A 155 0.94 3.73 -6.89
CA ARG A 155 1.42 2.38 -7.17
C ARG A 155 1.35 1.45 -5.96
N LEU A 156 1.08 2.01 -4.78
CA LEU A 156 0.99 1.24 -3.54
C LEU A 156 -0.29 0.44 -3.51
N VAL A 157 -0.14 -0.88 -3.68
CA VAL A 157 -1.23 -1.86 -3.62
C VAL A 157 -0.82 -3.02 -2.72
N ARG A 158 -1.80 -3.75 -2.21
CA ARG A 158 -1.58 -4.92 -1.36
C ARG A 158 -1.94 -6.21 -2.07
N GLY A 159 -1.32 -7.30 -1.64
CA GLY A 159 -1.51 -8.62 -2.23
C GLY A 159 -2.79 -9.33 -1.82
N LEU A 160 -3.54 -8.79 -0.88
CA LEU A 160 -4.74 -9.40 -0.31
C LEU A 160 -5.97 -8.56 -0.65
N ASP A 161 -7.02 -9.20 -1.15
CA ASP A 161 -8.19 -8.52 -1.71
C ASP A 161 -9.14 -7.96 -0.65
N TYR A 162 -9.00 -8.38 0.62
CA TYR A 162 -9.86 -7.94 1.71
C TYR A 162 -9.48 -6.59 2.31
N TYR A 163 -8.30 -6.04 2.02
CA TYR A 163 -7.94 -4.69 2.45
C TYR A 163 -8.90 -3.65 1.90
N THR A 164 -9.28 -2.68 2.74
CA THR A 164 -10.11 -1.53 2.38
C THR A 164 -9.50 -0.24 2.91
N LYS A 165 -9.88 0.88 2.29
CA LYS A 165 -9.47 2.22 2.70
C LYS A 165 -7.95 2.39 2.68
N THR A 166 -7.34 2.74 3.81
CA THR A 166 -5.92 3.11 3.91
C THR A 166 -4.97 1.95 3.66
N VAL A 167 -3.96 2.17 2.84
CA VAL A 167 -2.75 1.36 2.75
C VAL A 167 -1.53 2.26 2.91
N PHE A 168 -0.51 1.80 3.60
CA PHE A 168 0.71 2.57 3.81
C PHE A 168 1.97 1.72 3.86
N GLU A 169 3.10 2.37 3.65
CA GLU A 169 4.44 1.86 3.91
C GLU A 169 5.25 2.95 4.62
N VAL A 170 6.17 2.56 5.50
CA VAL A 170 7.17 3.46 6.07
C VAL A 170 8.41 3.36 5.21
N TRP A 171 8.87 4.48 4.68
CA TRP A 171 10.07 4.56 3.87
C TRP A 171 11.17 5.30 4.61
N SER A 172 12.41 4.78 4.50
CA SER A 172 13.63 5.42 4.98
C SER A 172 14.57 5.71 3.82
N LYS A 173 15.26 6.84 3.89
CA LYS A 173 16.34 7.17 2.96
C LYS A 173 17.62 6.35 3.25
N ASP A 174 17.71 5.76 4.43
CA ASP A 174 18.89 5.03 4.91
C ASP A 174 18.92 3.57 4.44
N ILE A 175 17.84 3.08 3.83
CA ILE A 175 17.73 1.71 3.30
C ILE A 175 17.95 1.75 1.79
N GLY A 176 18.93 0.97 1.30
CA GLY A 176 19.34 0.94 -0.10
C GLY A 176 18.23 0.67 -1.13
N ALA A 177 18.34 -0.35 -1.98
CA ALA A 177 17.45 -0.58 -3.14
C ALA A 177 15.96 -0.81 -2.83
N GLN A 178 15.56 -1.06 -1.59
CA GLN A 178 14.16 -1.14 -1.15
C GLN A 178 13.94 -0.08 -0.09
N SER A 179 13.25 0.99 -0.43
CA SER A 179 13.01 2.13 0.47
C SER A 179 11.99 1.84 1.58
N ALA A 180 11.22 0.75 1.48
CA ALA A 180 10.27 0.33 2.50
C ALA A 180 10.96 -0.45 3.63
N VAL A 181 10.63 -0.09 4.87
CA VAL A 181 11.12 -0.72 6.11
C VAL A 181 10.20 -1.88 6.50
#